data_c2b91f9a8a1f35ab67cebfb0bd26292b
#
_entry.id   c2b91f9a8a1f35ab67cebfb0bd26292b
#
_cell.length_a   1.000
_cell.length_b   1.000
_cell.length_c   1.000
_cell.angle_alpha   90.00
_cell.angle_beta   90.00
_cell.angle_gamma   90.00
#
_symmetry.space_group_name_H-M   'P 1'
#
loop_
_entity.id
_entity.type
_entity.pdbx_description
1 polymer ?
#
loop_
_entity_poly.entity_id
_entity_poly.type
_entity_poly.pdbx_seq_one_letter_code
_entity_poly.pdbx_strand_id
1 'polypeptide(L)'
;MEDVRRNYHRLRMTARRLFRYRKRQVEKVAAQADDTLDRHLFKRFSRLYQVRRFVISWTILLMFIGFGSIWQVRGLDKFYLELGPVAGGIYREGLLGTFTTANPIFAVDSVDLAVSKLVFSGLFKLSPKGELQPDLARNITVDDIGLNYTVTLRDDVYWHDGEKFNADDVVYTYDTIKNPEVKSPLFTSWSSVKIKQLDEYTVVFTLPNSLSSFKYSLTNGILPKHALSNVTGADLRSSNFNTVNPIGTGPFTY
;
A
#
# COMPACT_ATOMS: atom_id res chain seq x y z
N MET A 1 67.21 -51.73 7.54
CA MET A 1 66.21 -51.44 6.47
C MET A 1 65.15 -52.56 6.27
N GLU A 2 65.44 -53.77 6.72
CA GLU A 2 64.50 -54.91 6.53
C GLU A 2 63.29 -54.91 7.50
N ASP A 3 63.43 -54.41 8.70
CA ASP A 3 62.37 -54.40 9.71
C ASP A 3 61.22 -53.42 9.37
N VAL A 4 61.52 -52.34 8.70
CA VAL A 4 60.46 -51.33 8.29
C VAL A 4 59.62 -51.91 7.16
N ARG A 5 60.16 -52.69 6.25
CA ARG A 5 59.46 -53.38 5.18
C ARG A 5 58.51 -54.48 5.71
N ARG A 6 58.90 -55.21 6.75
CA ARG A 6 58.10 -56.26 7.38
C ARG A 6 56.88 -55.68 8.12
N ASN A 7 57.07 -54.54 8.78
CA ASN A 7 55.92 -53.82 9.44
C ASN A 7 54.95 -53.24 8.46
N TYR A 8 55.40 -52.68 7.35
CA TYR A 8 54.55 -52.15 6.30
C TYR A 8 53.67 -53.24 5.64
N HIS A 9 54.22 -54.43 5.43
CA HIS A 9 53.45 -55.56 4.88
C HIS A 9 52.38 -56.07 5.85
N ARG A 10 52.70 -56.14 7.17
CA ARG A 10 51.69 -56.53 8.19
C ARG A 10 50.53 -55.52 8.33
N LEU A 11 50.83 -54.26 8.32
CA LEU A 11 49.78 -53.19 8.36
C LEU A 11 48.88 -53.24 7.12
N ARG A 12 49.46 -53.49 5.95
CA ARG A 12 48.69 -53.57 4.70
C ARG A 12 47.76 -54.81 4.64
N MET A 13 48.19 -55.90 5.22
CA MET A 13 47.40 -57.14 5.32
C MET A 13 46.26 -57.00 6.35
N THR A 14 46.49 -56.35 7.47
CA THR A 14 45.44 -56.06 8.48
C THR A 14 44.40 -55.05 7.95
N ALA A 15 44.82 -54.00 7.28
CA ALA A 15 43.90 -53.04 6.65
C ALA A 15 43.04 -53.70 5.57
N ARG A 16 43.61 -54.60 4.74
CA ARG A 16 42.82 -55.34 3.72
C ARG A 16 41.84 -56.35 4.35
N ARG A 17 42.15 -56.94 5.49
CA ARG A 17 41.23 -57.83 6.25
C ARG A 17 40.10 -57.04 6.88
N LEU A 18 40.39 -55.89 7.48
CA LEU A 18 39.37 -54.99 8.06
C LEU A 18 38.44 -54.40 6.99
N PHE A 19 39.00 -54.05 5.83
CA PHE A 19 38.17 -53.54 4.70
C PHE A 19 37.22 -54.61 4.13
N ARG A 20 37.73 -55.86 3.98
CA ARG A 20 36.86 -56.99 3.54
C ARG A 20 35.79 -57.36 4.56
N TYR A 21 36.13 -57.26 5.87
CA TYR A 21 35.19 -57.54 6.96
C TYR A 21 34.07 -56.47 6.97
N ARG A 22 34.42 -55.16 6.86
CA ARG A 22 33.44 -54.08 6.76
C ARG A 22 32.61 -54.20 5.50
N LYS A 23 33.17 -54.53 4.35
CA LYS A 23 32.42 -54.72 3.10
C LYS A 23 31.39 -55.85 3.24
N ARG A 24 31.76 -56.97 3.85
CA ARG A 24 30.78 -58.07 4.08
C ARG A 24 29.73 -57.74 5.11
N GLN A 25 30.00 -56.89 6.10
CA GLN A 25 29.01 -56.40 7.05
C GLN A 25 28.00 -55.45 6.34
N VAL A 26 28.47 -54.54 5.51
CA VAL A 26 27.59 -53.64 4.73
C VAL A 26 26.78 -54.42 3.74
N GLU A 27 27.31 -55.42 3.04
CA GLU A 27 26.58 -56.29 2.14
C GLU A 27 25.50 -57.13 2.86
N LYS A 28 25.78 -57.61 4.10
CA LYS A 28 24.78 -58.31 4.92
C LYS A 28 23.65 -57.40 5.39
N VAL A 29 23.98 -56.16 5.81
CA VAL A 29 23.00 -55.19 6.24
C VAL A 29 22.14 -54.73 5.04
N ALA A 30 22.76 -54.53 3.88
CA ALA A 30 22.05 -54.20 2.65
C ALA A 30 21.10 -55.33 2.21
N ALA A 31 21.57 -56.58 2.24
CA ALA A 31 20.73 -57.75 1.91
C ALA A 31 19.60 -57.99 2.92
N GLN A 32 19.82 -57.71 4.22
CA GLN A 32 18.73 -57.75 5.23
C GLN A 32 17.73 -56.62 5.04
N ALA A 33 18.18 -55.43 4.68
CA ALA A 33 17.30 -54.30 4.37
C ALA A 33 16.43 -54.56 3.12
N ASP A 34 17.02 -55.14 2.10
CA ASP A 34 16.34 -55.52 0.85
C ASP A 34 15.26 -56.61 1.10
N ASP A 35 15.61 -57.68 1.86
CA ASP A 35 14.66 -58.72 2.25
C ASP A 35 13.50 -58.19 3.16
N THR A 36 13.80 -57.21 4.00
CA THR A 36 12.79 -56.57 4.84
C THR A 36 11.88 -55.67 4.04
N LEU A 37 12.40 -54.92 3.07
CA LEU A 37 11.63 -54.09 2.14
C LEU A 37 10.76 -54.95 1.24
N ASP A 38 11.28 -56.05 0.70
CA ASP A 38 10.50 -56.98 -0.13
C ASP A 38 9.35 -57.64 0.63
N ARG A 39 9.57 -58.07 1.86
CA ARG A 39 8.53 -58.72 2.68
C ARG A 39 7.43 -57.76 3.14
N HIS A 40 7.79 -56.53 3.52
CA HIS A 40 6.81 -55.60 4.11
C HIS A 40 6.15 -54.67 3.07
N LEU A 41 6.86 -54.30 2.02
CA LEU A 41 6.33 -53.38 1.02
C LEU A 41 5.78 -54.11 -0.22
N PHE A 42 6.57 -54.91 -0.89
CA PHE A 42 6.14 -55.47 -2.20
C PHE A 42 5.10 -56.60 -2.11
N LYS A 43 5.10 -57.43 -1.05
CA LYS A 43 3.99 -58.38 -0.83
C LYS A 43 2.65 -57.72 -0.47
N ARG A 44 2.66 -56.49 0.07
CA ARG A 44 1.41 -55.74 0.26
C ARG A 44 0.93 -55.05 -1.01
N PHE A 45 1.85 -54.64 -1.90
CA PHE A 45 1.52 -54.06 -3.18
C PHE A 45 0.74 -54.99 -4.10
N SER A 46 1.03 -56.29 -4.11
CA SER A 46 0.30 -57.27 -4.91
C SER A 46 -1.19 -57.40 -4.52
N ARG A 47 -1.52 -57.17 -3.24
CA ARG A 47 -2.94 -57.09 -2.79
C ARG A 47 -3.64 -55.82 -3.22
N LEU A 48 -2.88 -54.70 -3.38
CA LEU A 48 -3.40 -53.44 -3.85
C LEU A 48 -3.85 -53.53 -5.32
N TYR A 49 -3.29 -54.42 -6.11
CA TYR A 49 -3.72 -54.65 -7.50
C TYR A 49 -5.15 -55.19 -7.59
N GLN A 50 -5.60 -55.97 -6.62
CA GLN A 50 -6.99 -56.48 -6.54
C GLN A 50 -8.00 -55.39 -6.20
N VAL A 51 -7.61 -54.38 -5.46
CA VAL A 51 -8.44 -53.21 -5.07
C VAL A 51 -8.07 -51.93 -5.85
N ARG A 52 -7.41 -52.07 -7.00
CA ARG A 52 -6.87 -50.94 -7.77
C ARG A 52 -7.89 -49.82 -8.02
N ARG A 53 -9.15 -50.18 -8.33
CA ARG A 53 -10.22 -49.22 -8.59
C ARG A 53 -10.51 -48.38 -7.33
N PHE A 54 -10.55 -49.01 -6.18
CA PHE A 54 -10.75 -48.35 -4.90
C PHE A 54 -9.57 -47.43 -4.53
N VAL A 55 -8.35 -47.94 -4.68
CA VAL A 55 -7.11 -47.12 -4.42
C VAL A 55 -7.04 -45.94 -5.36
N ILE A 56 -7.30 -46.11 -6.65
CA ILE A 56 -7.31 -45.02 -7.63
C ILE A 56 -8.36 -43.96 -7.25
N SER A 57 -9.59 -44.40 -6.92
CA SER A 57 -10.66 -43.47 -6.52
C SER A 57 -10.30 -42.63 -5.30
N TRP A 58 -9.70 -43.27 -4.27
CA TRP A 58 -9.24 -42.57 -3.09
C TRP A 58 -8.06 -41.62 -3.38
N THR A 59 -7.14 -42.03 -4.23
CA THR A 59 -6.00 -41.16 -4.62
C THR A 59 -6.50 -39.95 -5.42
N ILE A 60 -7.44 -40.13 -6.33
CA ILE A 60 -8.08 -39.02 -7.06
C ILE A 60 -8.81 -38.11 -6.09
N LEU A 61 -9.57 -38.66 -5.15
CA LEU A 61 -10.28 -37.86 -4.13
C LEU A 61 -9.32 -37.02 -3.28
N LEU A 62 -8.22 -37.61 -2.81
CA LEU A 62 -7.20 -36.90 -2.04
C LEU A 62 -6.50 -35.83 -2.85
N MET A 63 -6.23 -36.08 -4.16
CA MET A 63 -5.70 -35.06 -5.07
C MET A 63 -6.68 -33.89 -5.23
N PHE A 64 -7.98 -34.17 -5.40
CA PHE A 64 -9.00 -33.12 -5.49
C PHE A 64 -9.09 -32.29 -4.21
N ILE A 65 -9.06 -32.94 -3.04
CA ILE A 65 -9.07 -32.24 -1.74
C ILE A 65 -7.80 -31.39 -1.60
N GLY A 66 -6.62 -31.94 -1.90
CA GLY A 66 -5.35 -31.21 -1.84
C GLY A 66 -5.32 -30.02 -2.80
N PHE A 67 -5.76 -30.22 -4.05
CA PHE A 67 -5.83 -29.14 -5.03
C PHE A 67 -6.84 -28.05 -4.63
N GLY A 68 -8.01 -28.46 -4.13
CA GLY A 68 -9.03 -27.56 -3.62
C GLY A 68 -8.52 -26.73 -2.43
N SER A 69 -7.80 -27.36 -1.50
CA SER A 69 -7.19 -26.69 -0.35
C SER A 69 -6.14 -25.66 -0.78
N ILE A 70 -5.25 -26.02 -1.73
CA ILE A 70 -4.25 -25.08 -2.26
C ILE A 70 -4.92 -23.92 -2.99
N TRP A 71 -5.96 -24.17 -3.75
CA TRP A 71 -6.73 -23.13 -4.44
C TRP A 71 -7.41 -22.20 -3.44
N GLN A 72 -7.99 -22.76 -2.40
CA GLN A 72 -8.66 -22.00 -1.33
C GLN A 72 -7.66 -21.13 -0.55
N VAL A 73 -6.48 -21.65 -0.18
CA VAL A 73 -5.42 -20.88 0.49
C VAL A 73 -4.95 -19.72 -0.38
N ARG A 74 -4.70 -19.94 -1.67
CA ARG A 74 -4.34 -18.84 -2.60
C ARG A 74 -5.44 -17.81 -2.80
N GLY A 75 -6.71 -18.21 -2.71
CA GLY A 75 -7.83 -17.28 -2.71
C GLY A 75 -7.92 -16.46 -1.44
N LEU A 76 -7.63 -17.08 -0.28
CA LEU A 76 -7.63 -16.42 1.03
C LEU A 76 -6.48 -15.43 1.19
N ASP A 77 -5.28 -15.73 0.65
CA ASP A 77 -4.13 -14.82 0.68
C ASP A 77 -4.48 -13.42 0.12
N LYS A 78 -5.31 -13.40 -0.92
CA LYS A 78 -5.74 -12.14 -1.55
C LYS A 78 -6.69 -11.31 -0.68
N PHE A 79 -7.45 -11.96 0.21
CA PHE A 79 -8.44 -11.29 1.07
C PHE A 79 -7.92 -10.98 2.47
N TYR A 80 -6.99 -11.77 3.00
CA TYR A 80 -6.54 -11.68 4.39
C TYR A 80 -5.13 -11.14 4.57
N LEU A 81 -4.30 -11.12 3.53
CA LEU A 81 -2.91 -10.65 3.59
C LEU A 81 -2.65 -9.35 2.83
N GLU A 82 -3.67 -8.73 2.20
CA GLU A 82 -3.54 -7.36 1.76
C GLU A 82 -3.53 -6.45 2.99
N LEU A 83 -2.38 -5.80 3.21
CA LEU A 83 -2.25 -4.70 4.17
C LEU A 83 -3.13 -3.55 3.67
N GLY A 84 -4.39 -3.56 4.07
CA GLY A 84 -5.31 -2.46 3.82
C GLY A 84 -5.25 -1.44 4.95
N PRO A 85 -5.58 -0.18 4.68
CA PRO A 85 -5.71 0.83 5.72
C PRO A 85 -6.85 0.43 6.68
N VAL A 86 -6.54 0.37 7.97
CA VAL A 86 -7.50 0.11 9.05
C VAL A 86 -7.77 1.42 9.75
N ALA A 87 -9.05 1.72 10.01
CA ALA A 87 -9.43 2.91 10.76
C ALA A 87 -8.92 2.84 12.20
N GLY A 88 -8.37 3.96 12.69
CA GLY A 88 -7.87 4.11 14.05
C GLY A 88 -6.33 4.01 14.17
N GLY A 89 -5.84 4.08 15.38
CA GLY A 89 -4.41 4.13 15.69
C GLY A 89 -3.90 5.55 15.95
N ILE A 90 -2.67 5.65 16.42
CA ILE A 90 -1.97 6.92 16.68
C ILE A 90 -0.74 6.97 15.79
N TYR A 91 -0.64 7.97 14.94
CA TYR A 91 0.56 8.26 14.16
C TYR A 91 1.50 9.16 14.97
N ARG A 92 2.77 8.77 15.09
CA ARG A 92 3.80 9.55 15.77
C ARG A 92 5.02 9.66 14.87
N GLU A 93 5.33 10.87 14.44
CA GLU A 93 6.49 11.18 13.63
C GLU A 93 7.26 12.35 14.25
N GLY A 94 8.59 12.27 14.23
CA GLY A 94 9.47 13.35 14.65
C GLY A 94 9.97 14.13 13.45
N LEU A 95 9.62 15.41 13.37
CA LEU A 95 10.13 16.34 12.36
C LEU A 95 10.96 17.43 13.00
N LEU A 96 12.05 17.83 12.34
CA LEU A 96 12.87 18.97 12.77
C LEU A 96 12.25 20.26 12.23
N GLY A 97 11.88 21.16 13.12
CA GLY A 97 11.30 22.47 12.78
C GLY A 97 10.25 22.90 13.80
N THR A 98 9.57 24.00 13.52
CA THR A 98 8.51 24.54 14.35
C THR A 98 7.19 24.45 13.61
N PHE A 99 6.17 23.89 14.25
CA PHE A 99 4.81 23.89 13.74
C PHE A 99 4.19 25.27 13.94
N THR A 100 3.65 25.85 12.88
CA THR A 100 2.99 27.16 12.89
C THR A 100 1.53 27.07 12.44
N THR A 101 1.19 26.21 11.48
CA THR A 101 -0.16 26.10 10.96
C THR A 101 -0.43 24.73 10.29
N ALA A 102 -1.58 24.15 10.53
CA ALA A 102 -2.10 23.03 9.75
C ALA A 102 -2.82 23.47 8.48
N ASN A 103 -3.19 24.76 8.40
CA ASN A 103 -4.02 25.27 7.31
C ASN A 103 -3.28 25.23 5.96
N PRO A 104 -3.80 24.49 4.95
CA PRO A 104 -3.12 24.23 3.69
C PRO A 104 -2.85 25.48 2.86
N ILE A 105 -3.62 26.55 3.02
CA ILE A 105 -3.40 27.79 2.27
C ILE A 105 -2.29 28.68 2.82
N PHE A 106 -1.74 28.34 4.01
CA PHE A 106 -0.64 29.04 4.68
C PHE A 106 0.60 28.18 4.86
N ALA A 107 0.46 26.86 4.80
CA ALA A 107 1.54 25.91 5.01
C ALA A 107 2.60 26.03 3.90
N VAL A 108 3.83 26.40 4.27
CA VAL A 108 4.98 26.51 3.36
C VAL A 108 6.20 25.75 3.87
N ASP A 109 6.35 25.64 5.20
CA ASP A 109 7.44 24.92 5.82
C ASP A 109 7.20 23.41 5.83
N SER A 110 8.26 22.64 5.90
CA SER A 110 8.18 21.16 5.82
C SER A 110 7.30 20.55 6.91
N VAL A 111 7.34 21.10 8.14
CA VAL A 111 6.54 20.64 9.28
C VAL A 111 5.06 20.95 9.04
N ASP A 112 4.75 22.18 8.64
CA ASP A 112 3.38 22.63 8.37
C ASP A 112 2.77 21.87 7.20
N LEU A 113 3.55 21.64 6.11
CA LEU A 113 3.13 20.87 4.97
C LEU A 113 2.87 19.37 5.32
N ALA A 114 3.69 18.80 6.20
CA ALA A 114 3.50 17.43 6.66
C ALA A 114 2.19 17.28 7.45
N VAL A 115 1.96 18.17 8.43
CA VAL A 115 0.73 18.18 9.22
C VAL A 115 -0.48 18.47 8.34
N SER A 116 -0.38 19.46 7.47
CA SER A 116 -1.46 19.82 6.54
C SER A 116 -1.89 18.62 5.66
N LYS A 117 -0.94 17.86 5.12
CA LYS A 117 -1.23 16.67 4.30
C LYS A 117 -1.83 15.49 5.07
N LEU A 118 -1.61 15.42 6.38
CA LEU A 118 -2.25 14.41 7.22
C LEU A 118 -3.71 14.75 7.51
N VAL A 119 -4.01 16.03 7.67
CA VAL A 119 -5.34 16.51 8.08
C VAL A 119 -6.22 16.88 6.89
N PHE A 120 -5.65 17.42 5.81
CA PHE A 120 -6.41 17.92 4.66
C PHE A 120 -6.08 17.14 3.39
N SER A 121 -7.12 16.79 2.64
CA SER A 121 -7.01 16.25 1.29
C SER A 121 -7.08 17.35 0.23
N GLY A 122 -6.37 17.15 -0.88
CA GLY A 122 -6.50 17.93 -2.09
C GLY A 122 -7.47 17.30 -3.09
N LEU A 123 -7.74 17.94 -4.19
CA LEU A 123 -8.48 17.32 -5.29
C LEU A 123 -7.73 16.11 -5.85
N PHE A 124 -6.42 16.22 -5.90
CA PHE A 124 -5.49 15.17 -6.28
C PHE A 124 -4.38 15.05 -5.23
N LYS A 125 -3.70 13.91 -5.22
CA LYS A 125 -2.50 13.65 -4.41
C LYS A 125 -1.39 13.05 -5.25
N LEU A 126 -0.16 13.16 -4.76
CA LEU A 126 1.00 12.52 -5.39
C LEU A 126 1.24 11.14 -4.74
N SER A 127 1.40 10.13 -5.56
CA SER A 127 1.89 8.83 -5.11
C SER A 127 3.36 8.92 -4.67
N PRO A 128 3.90 7.93 -3.95
CA PRO A 128 5.34 7.88 -3.62
C PRO A 128 6.26 7.88 -4.85
N LYS A 129 5.71 7.55 -6.04
CA LYS A 129 6.42 7.59 -7.32
C LYS A 129 6.31 8.95 -8.02
N GLY A 130 5.62 9.94 -7.43
CA GLY A 130 5.40 11.25 -8.04
C GLY A 130 4.27 11.29 -9.08
N GLU A 131 3.47 10.23 -9.19
CA GLU A 131 2.32 10.19 -10.10
C GLU A 131 1.11 10.87 -9.47
N LEU A 132 0.38 11.65 -10.25
CA LEU A 132 -0.84 12.30 -9.81
C LEU A 132 -1.98 11.29 -9.74
N GLN A 133 -2.59 11.17 -8.57
CA GLN A 133 -3.72 10.27 -8.30
C GLN A 133 -4.94 11.06 -7.83
N PRO A 134 -6.18 10.64 -8.18
CA PRO A 134 -7.40 11.21 -7.60
C PRO A 134 -7.41 11.08 -6.07
N ASP A 135 -7.97 12.11 -5.39
CA ASP A 135 -8.23 12.09 -3.95
C ASP A 135 -9.66 12.55 -3.66
N LEU A 136 -9.94 13.85 -3.52
CA LEU A 136 -11.31 14.38 -3.44
C LEU A 136 -11.99 14.45 -4.83
N ALA A 137 -11.21 14.51 -5.90
CA ALA A 137 -11.72 14.41 -7.25
C ALA A 137 -11.89 12.94 -7.67
N ARG A 138 -12.97 12.66 -8.41
CA ARG A 138 -13.20 11.38 -9.09
C ARG A 138 -12.55 11.37 -10.47
N ASN A 139 -12.63 12.49 -11.20
CA ASN A 139 -12.12 12.62 -12.56
C ASN A 139 -11.76 14.08 -12.88
N ILE A 140 -10.94 14.25 -13.91
CA ILE A 140 -10.61 15.54 -14.51
C ILE A 140 -10.60 15.41 -16.03
N THR A 141 -11.30 16.33 -16.70
CA THR A 141 -11.27 16.48 -18.16
C THR A 141 -10.72 17.84 -18.52
N VAL A 142 -10.00 17.91 -19.62
CA VAL A 142 -9.37 19.13 -20.11
C VAL A 142 -9.88 19.36 -21.53
N ASP A 143 -10.22 20.60 -21.88
CA ASP A 143 -10.61 20.94 -23.22
C ASP A 143 -9.43 20.86 -24.21
N ASP A 144 -9.73 20.85 -25.51
CA ASP A 144 -8.74 20.68 -26.57
C ASP A 144 -7.68 21.80 -26.62
N ILE A 145 -8.02 22.98 -26.08
CA ILE A 145 -7.10 24.13 -26.03
C ILE A 145 -6.32 24.21 -24.72
N GLY A 146 -6.61 23.33 -23.76
CA GLY A 146 -5.89 23.23 -22.48
C GLY A 146 -6.14 24.40 -21.52
N LEU A 147 -7.28 25.10 -21.66
CA LEU A 147 -7.63 26.25 -20.82
C LEU A 147 -8.65 25.91 -19.73
N ASN A 148 -9.61 25.00 -20.02
CA ASN A 148 -10.66 24.64 -19.08
C ASN A 148 -10.44 23.23 -18.54
N TYR A 149 -10.33 23.15 -17.24
CA TYR A 149 -10.19 21.91 -16.47
C TYR A 149 -11.48 21.66 -15.71
N THR A 150 -12.28 20.71 -16.17
CA THR A 150 -13.51 20.27 -15.47
C THR A 150 -13.19 19.13 -14.52
N VAL A 151 -13.41 19.35 -13.25
CA VAL A 151 -13.16 18.40 -12.17
C VAL A 151 -14.49 17.91 -11.62
N THR A 152 -14.70 16.60 -11.67
CA THR A 152 -15.82 15.94 -11.01
C THR A 152 -15.36 15.45 -9.64
N LEU A 153 -16.06 15.85 -8.60
CA LEU A 153 -15.76 15.53 -7.20
C LEU A 153 -16.36 14.17 -6.80
N ARG A 154 -15.88 13.63 -5.71
CA ARG A 154 -16.50 12.50 -5.02
C ARG A 154 -17.70 13.00 -4.23
N ASP A 155 -18.74 12.16 -4.15
CA ASP A 155 -20.01 12.41 -3.45
C ASP A 155 -20.13 11.62 -2.12
N ASP A 156 -19.09 10.84 -1.79
CA ASP A 156 -19.00 9.96 -0.62
C ASP A 156 -18.00 10.45 0.44
N VAL A 157 -17.58 11.71 0.38
CA VAL A 157 -16.60 12.30 1.30
C VAL A 157 -17.28 13.15 2.36
N TYR A 158 -16.81 13.02 3.59
CA TYR A 158 -17.22 13.79 4.75
C TYR A 158 -16.03 14.46 5.41
N TRP A 159 -16.25 15.64 5.96
CA TRP A 159 -15.31 16.31 6.85
C TRP A 159 -15.18 15.55 8.19
N HIS A 160 -14.14 15.81 8.95
CA HIS A 160 -13.92 15.15 10.24
C HIS A 160 -15.01 15.39 11.27
N ASP A 161 -15.80 16.45 11.12
CA ASP A 161 -16.96 16.80 11.94
C ASP A 161 -18.29 16.21 11.44
N GLY A 162 -18.25 15.47 10.32
CA GLY A 162 -19.39 14.77 9.75
C GLY A 162 -20.20 15.56 8.70
N GLU A 163 -19.85 16.83 8.44
CA GLU A 163 -20.43 17.60 7.34
C GLU A 163 -19.99 17.06 5.98
N LYS A 164 -20.84 17.21 4.97
CA LYS A 164 -20.61 16.68 3.64
C LYS A 164 -19.74 17.60 2.80
N PHE A 165 -18.70 17.04 2.17
CA PHE A 165 -17.86 17.76 1.22
C PHE A 165 -18.58 17.98 -0.11
N ASN A 166 -18.46 19.18 -0.70
CA ASN A 166 -19.03 19.51 -2.00
C ASN A 166 -18.22 20.59 -2.77
N ALA A 167 -18.73 21.01 -3.93
CA ALA A 167 -18.08 22.00 -4.78
C ALA A 167 -17.99 23.41 -4.16
N ASP A 168 -18.86 23.74 -3.23
CA ASP A 168 -18.82 25.02 -2.50
C ASP A 168 -17.52 25.16 -1.69
N ASP A 169 -17.04 24.06 -1.08
CA ASP A 169 -15.79 24.06 -0.31
C ASP A 169 -14.59 24.34 -1.22
N VAL A 170 -14.62 23.77 -2.44
CA VAL A 170 -13.57 23.97 -3.45
C VAL A 170 -13.54 25.43 -3.87
N VAL A 171 -14.68 25.97 -4.27
CA VAL A 171 -14.78 27.39 -4.68
C VAL A 171 -14.37 28.31 -3.55
N TYR A 172 -14.87 28.08 -2.33
CA TYR A 172 -14.50 28.84 -1.13
C TYR A 172 -12.98 28.83 -0.89
N THR A 173 -12.33 27.69 -0.99
CA THR A 173 -10.89 27.56 -0.77
C THR A 173 -10.08 28.44 -1.73
N TYR A 174 -10.35 28.34 -3.01
CA TYR A 174 -9.59 29.09 -4.01
C TYR A 174 -9.96 30.58 -4.03
N ASP A 175 -11.21 30.96 -3.73
CA ASP A 175 -11.59 32.35 -3.55
C ASP A 175 -10.92 32.94 -2.30
N THR A 176 -10.80 32.18 -1.23
CA THR A 176 -10.04 32.56 -0.04
C THR A 176 -8.54 32.75 -0.37
N ILE A 177 -7.93 31.87 -1.14
CA ILE A 177 -6.53 32.04 -1.61
C ILE A 177 -6.37 33.34 -2.42
N LYS A 178 -7.35 33.68 -3.26
CA LYS A 178 -7.34 34.87 -4.13
C LYS A 178 -7.71 36.16 -3.39
N ASN A 179 -8.18 36.09 -2.15
CA ASN A 179 -8.46 37.28 -1.37
C ASN A 179 -7.16 37.93 -0.85
N PRO A 180 -6.83 39.18 -1.24
CA PRO A 180 -5.61 39.85 -0.80
C PRO A 180 -5.49 40.03 0.71
N GLU A 181 -6.62 40.15 1.43
CA GLU A 181 -6.63 40.29 2.90
C GLU A 181 -6.13 39.06 3.62
N VAL A 182 -6.30 37.87 3.04
CA VAL A 182 -5.84 36.57 3.57
C VAL A 182 -4.32 36.46 3.54
N LYS A 183 -3.67 37.15 2.59
CA LYS A 183 -2.20 37.10 2.40
C LYS A 183 -1.66 35.67 2.23
N SER A 184 -2.38 34.83 1.48
CA SER A 184 -1.94 33.49 1.20
C SER A 184 -0.66 33.51 0.32
N PRO A 185 0.37 32.72 0.62
CA PRO A 185 1.53 32.55 -0.25
C PRO A 185 1.17 31.98 -1.63
N LEU A 186 0.02 31.35 -1.76
CA LEU A 186 -0.48 30.78 -3.02
C LEU A 186 -1.17 31.84 -3.92
N PHE A 187 -1.41 33.06 -3.44
CA PHE A 187 -2.13 34.12 -4.13
C PHE A 187 -1.64 34.33 -5.56
N THR A 188 -0.35 34.48 -5.76
CA THR A 188 0.24 34.76 -7.09
C THR A 188 -0.07 33.66 -8.10
N SER A 189 -0.07 32.42 -7.67
CA SER A 189 -0.34 31.26 -8.55
C SER A 189 -1.81 31.15 -8.94
N TRP A 190 -2.72 31.66 -8.11
CA TRP A 190 -4.18 31.47 -8.29
C TRP A 190 -4.94 32.73 -8.69
N SER A 191 -4.33 33.91 -8.58
CA SER A 191 -5.00 35.22 -8.79
C SER A 191 -5.65 35.36 -10.16
N SER A 192 -5.06 34.76 -11.22
CA SER A 192 -5.56 34.82 -12.59
C SER A 192 -6.47 33.64 -12.98
N VAL A 193 -6.58 32.60 -12.13
CA VAL A 193 -7.40 31.42 -12.40
C VAL A 193 -8.86 31.72 -12.04
N LYS A 194 -9.78 31.51 -12.96
CA LYS A 194 -11.21 31.62 -12.70
C LYS A 194 -11.75 30.26 -12.26
N ILE A 195 -12.55 30.25 -11.23
CA ILE A 195 -13.17 29.04 -10.70
C ILE A 195 -14.69 29.21 -10.75
N LYS A 196 -15.38 28.22 -11.30
CA LYS A 196 -16.84 28.23 -11.42
C LYS A 196 -17.40 26.86 -11.01
N GLN A 197 -18.34 26.87 -10.10
CA GLN A 197 -19.18 25.72 -9.82
C GLN A 197 -20.21 25.53 -10.93
N LEU A 198 -20.33 24.33 -11.47
CA LEU A 198 -21.37 23.95 -12.41
C LEU A 198 -22.56 23.30 -11.71
N ASP A 199 -22.29 22.40 -10.79
CA ASP A 199 -23.26 21.71 -9.95
C ASP A 199 -22.64 21.37 -8.58
N GLU A 200 -23.35 20.60 -7.75
CA GLU A 200 -22.95 20.26 -6.38
C GLU A 200 -21.59 19.52 -6.32
N TYR A 201 -21.21 18.80 -7.39
CA TYR A 201 -19.98 17.98 -7.44
C TYR A 201 -19.12 18.25 -8.68
N THR A 202 -19.33 19.38 -9.36
CA THR A 202 -18.55 19.71 -10.56
C THR A 202 -18.05 21.15 -10.50
N VAL A 203 -16.72 21.30 -10.64
CA VAL A 203 -16.03 22.59 -10.66
C VAL A 203 -15.20 22.73 -11.94
N VAL A 204 -15.22 23.93 -12.54
CA VAL A 204 -14.38 24.26 -13.70
C VAL A 204 -13.35 25.31 -13.29
N PHE A 205 -12.09 25.01 -13.60
CA PHE A 205 -10.98 25.95 -13.50
C PHE A 205 -10.63 26.44 -14.92
N THR A 206 -10.70 27.75 -15.13
CA THR A 206 -10.32 28.37 -16.40
C THR A 206 -9.02 29.16 -16.22
N LEU A 207 -8.01 28.77 -16.97
CA LEU A 207 -6.69 29.38 -16.96
C LEU A 207 -6.57 30.50 -18.01
N PRO A 208 -5.77 31.54 -17.78
CA PRO A 208 -5.51 32.58 -18.79
C PRO A 208 -4.66 32.05 -19.96
N ASN A 209 -3.80 31.06 -19.70
CA ASN A 209 -2.95 30.41 -20.69
C ASN A 209 -2.87 28.92 -20.42
N SER A 210 -2.71 28.10 -21.44
CA SER A 210 -2.56 26.65 -21.30
C SER A 210 -1.30 26.31 -20.49
N LEU A 211 -1.46 25.45 -19.46
CA LEU A 211 -0.40 25.02 -18.57
C LEU A 211 -0.55 23.53 -18.25
N SER A 212 0.25 22.70 -18.90
CA SER A 212 0.17 21.23 -18.73
C SER A 212 0.42 20.77 -17.29
N SER A 213 1.20 21.52 -16.51
CA SER A 213 1.49 21.23 -15.10
C SER A 213 0.39 21.69 -14.13
N PHE A 214 -0.65 22.35 -14.59
CA PHE A 214 -1.72 22.89 -13.72
C PHE A 214 -2.34 21.81 -12.83
N LYS A 215 -2.48 20.58 -13.33
CA LYS A 215 -3.02 19.45 -12.56
C LYS A 215 -2.31 19.23 -11.23
N TYR A 216 -1.00 19.51 -11.16
CA TYR A 216 -0.22 19.38 -9.92
C TYR A 216 -0.55 20.46 -8.88
N SER A 217 -1.06 21.63 -9.33
CA SER A 217 -1.54 22.67 -8.41
C SER A 217 -2.83 22.28 -7.68
N LEU A 218 -3.56 21.28 -8.18
CA LEU A 218 -4.78 20.75 -7.57
C LEU A 218 -4.51 19.80 -6.38
N THR A 219 -3.26 19.66 -5.96
CA THR A 219 -2.86 18.89 -4.77
C THR A 219 -2.92 19.70 -3.47
N ASN A 220 -3.26 20.98 -3.54
CA ASN A 220 -3.48 21.82 -2.35
C ASN A 220 -4.70 21.32 -1.57
N GLY A 221 -4.59 21.29 -0.24
CA GLY A 221 -5.70 20.90 0.63
C GLY A 221 -6.89 21.84 0.51
N ILE A 222 -8.10 21.30 0.62
CA ILE A 222 -9.35 22.03 0.57
C ILE A 222 -9.79 22.42 1.97
N LEU A 223 -10.41 23.61 2.12
CA LEU A 223 -10.91 24.16 3.37
C LEU A 223 -12.42 23.94 3.52
N PRO A 224 -12.91 23.69 4.76
CA PRO A 224 -14.32 23.57 5.06
C PRO A 224 -14.99 24.96 5.07
N LYS A 225 -15.86 25.24 4.08
CA LYS A 225 -16.62 26.48 3.98
C LYS A 225 -17.50 26.69 5.23
N HIS A 226 -18.17 25.64 5.69
CA HIS A 226 -19.07 25.71 6.85
C HIS A 226 -18.39 26.15 8.14
N ALA A 227 -17.12 25.73 8.37
CA ALA A 227 -16.37 26.08 9.56
C ALA A 227 -15.73 27.47 9.49
N LEU A 228 -15.46 27.99 8.29
CA LEU A 228 -14.64 29.21 8.11
C LEU A 228 -15.40 30.40 7.48
N SER A 229 -16.62 30.23 7.00
CA SER A 229 -17.39 31.27 6.31
C SER A 229 -17.63 32.53 7.17
N ASN A 230 -17.62 32.41 8.50
CA ASN A 230 -17.83 33.51 9.42
C ASN A 230 -16.50 34.20 9.85
N VAL A 231 -15.34 33.71 9.38
CA VAL A 231 -14.02 34.25 9.68
C VAL A 231 -13.64 35.24 8.58
N THR A 232 -13.30 36.48 8.95
CA THR A 232 -12.86 37.48 7.95
C THR A 232 -11.51 37.09 7.35
N GLY A 233 -11.22 37.56 6.12
CA GLY A 233 -9.95 37.29 5.46
C GLY A 233 -8.73 37.73 6.30
N ALA A 234 -8.84 38.87 6.97
CA ALA A 234 -7.79 39.42 7.83
C ALA A 234 -7.54 38.56 9.08
N ASP A 235 -8.58 37.96 9.66
CA ASP A 235 -8.51 37.18 10.90
C ASP A 235 -8.17 35.71 10.64
N LEU A 236 -8.27 35.25 9.42
CA LEU A 236 -8.12 33.83 9.07
C LEU A 236 -6.74 33.28 9.47
N ARG A 237 -5.67 34.11 9.34
CA ARG A 237 -4.33 33.70 9.71
C ARG A 237 -4.14 33.50 11.22
N SER A 238 -4.89 34.23 12.06
CA SER A 238 -4.85 34.13 13.53
C SER A 238 -5.91 33.19 14.10
N SER A 239 -6.71 32.56 13.26
CA SER A 239 -7.79 31.67 13.68
C SER A 239 -7.27 30.41 14.40
N ASN A 240 -7.98 30.01 15.45
CA ASN A 240 -7.74 28.76 16.17
C ASN A 240 -7.90 27.52 15.27
N PHE A 241 -8.60 27.64 14.14
CA PHE A 241 -8.68 26.61 13.12
C PHE A 241 -7.30 26.17 12.62
N ASN A 242 -6.33 27.07 12.61
CA ASN A 242 -5.02 26.78 12.04
C ASN A 242 -4.16 25.90 12.92
N THR A 243 -4.39 25.88 14.24
CA THR A 243 -3.46 25.25 15.20
C THR A 243 -4.13 24.38 16.26
N VAL A 244 -5.40 24.64 16.59
CA VAL A 244 -6.09 23.98 17.71
C VAL A 244 -7.17 23.00 17.23
N ASN A 245 -7.99 23.42 16.27
CA ASN A 245 -9.14 22.63 15.79
C ASN A 245 -9.19 22.62 14.27
N PRO A 246 -8.19 22.15 13.55
CA PRO A 246 -8.27 21.99 12.12
C PRO A 246 -9.26 20.87 11.77
N ILE A 247 -10.24 21.18 10.92
CA ILE A 247 -11.23 20.23 10.39
C ILE A 247 -10.86 19.96 8.95
N GLY A 248 -10.52 18.74 8.62
CA GLY A 248 -10.09 18.31 7.29
C GLY A 248 -10.89 17.12 6.78
N THR A 249 -10.44 16.62 5.62
CA THR A 249 -10.93 15.40 4.98
C THR A 249 -9.81 14.35 4.84
N GLY A 250 -8.66 14.63 5.45
CA GLY A 250 -7.48 13.79 5.39
C GLY A 250 -7.60 12.50 6.20
N PRO A 251 -6.57 11.66 6.13
CA PRO A 251 -6.58 10.35 6.80
C PRO A 251 -6.48 10.45 8.33
N PHE A 252 -6.11 11.60 8.89
CA PHE A 252 -5.97 11.81 10.33
C PHE A 252 -6.77 13.02 10.81
N THR A 253 -7.42 12.86 11.94
CA THR A 253 -7.97 13.97 12.74
C THR A 253 -6.87 14.56 13.60
N TYR A 254 -6.91 15.87 13.80
CA TYR A 254 -5.94 16.60 14.64
C TYR A 254 -6.33 16.51 16.12
#